data_66933a4486b12b9f40537df91a46a84c
#
_entry.id   66933a4486b12b9f40537df91a46a84c
#
_cell.length_a   1.000
_cell.length_b   1.000
_cell.length_c   1.000
_cell.angle_alpha   90.00
_cell.angle_beta   90.00
_cell.angle_gamma   90.00
#
_symmetry.space_group_name_H-M   'P 1'
#
loop_
_entity.id
_entity.type
_entity.pdbx_description
1 polymer ?
#
loop_
_entity_poly.entity_id
_entity_poly.type
_entity_poly.pdbx_seq_one_letter_code
_entity_poly.pdbx_strand_id
1 'polypeptide(L)' 'MSSGYGGGFALIVVLFILLIIVGAAWC' A
#
# COMPACT_ATOMS: atom_id res chain seq x y z
N MET A 1 -4.80 -11.67 -7.75
CA MET A 1 -4.29 -10.99 -8.90
C MET A 1 -4.23 -11.89 -10.06
N SER A 2 -5.01 -11.65 -11.02
CA SER A 2 -5.16 -12.57 -12.09
C SER A 2 -4.21 -12.31 -13.21
N SER A 3 -3.78 -11.21 -13.49
CA SER A 3 -2.97 -10.97 -14.65
C SER A 3 -1.78 -10.18 -14.33
N GLY A 4 -0.97 -10.64 -13.55
CA GLY A 4 0.27 -10.00 -13.23
C GLY A 4 0.13 -8.77 -12.38
N TYR A 5 -0.83 -7.94 -12.66
CA TYR A 5 -1.01 -6.72 -11.92
C TYR A 5 -2.08 -6.79 -10.86
N GLY A 6 -3.14 -7.39 -11.15
CA GLY A 6 -4.23 -7.49 -10.24
C GLY A 6 -4.89 -6.14 -9.98
N GLY A 7 -4.87 -5.27 -10.95
CA GLY A 7 -5.55 -3.99 -10.83
C GLY A 7 -4.92 -3.02 -9.85
N GLY A 8 -3.76 -3.32 -9.35
CA GLY A 8 -3.09 -2.43 -8.42
C GLY A 8 -3.52 -2.60 -6.98
N PHE A 9 -4.25 -3.65 -6.68
CA PHE A 9 -4.73 -3.86 -5.32
C PHE A 9 -3.57 -3.95 -4.33
N ALA A 10 -2.56 -4.73 -4.67
CA ALA A 10 -1.40 -4.89 -3.79
C ALA A 10 -0.66 -3.58 -3.61
N LEU A 11 -0.61 -2.77 -4.64
CA LEU A 11 0.03 -1.47 -4.57
C LEU A 11 -0.70 -0.56 -3.62
N ILE A 12 -2.01 -0.58 -3.67
CA ILE A 12 -2.80 0.25 -2.78
C ILE A 12 -2.61 -0.16 -1.33
N VAL A 13 -2.59 -1.45 -1.08
CA VAL A 13 -2.37 -1.97 0.27
C VAL A 13 -1.02 -1.53 0.80
N VAL A 14 0.02 -1.64 -0.02
CA VAL A 14 1.36 -1.24 0.38
C VAL A 14 1.41 0.26 0.67
N LEU A 15 0.74 1.05 -0.15
CA LEU A 15 0.71 2.49 0.06
C LEU A 15 0.06 2.85 1.39
N PHE A 16 -1.02 2.17 1.73
CA PHE A 16 -1.66 2.42 3.01
C PHE A 16 -0.78 2.02 4.18
N ILE A 17 -0.10 0.90 4.06
CA ILE A 17 0.81 0.46 5.11
C ILE A 17 1.95 1.46 5.29
N LEU A 18 2.52 1.93 4.19
CA LEU A 18 3.58 2.93 4.26
C LEU A 18 3.06 4.22 4.86
N LEU A 19 1.84 4.60 4.53
CA LEU A 19 1.25 5.81 5.07
C LEU A 19 1.09 5.71 6.58
N ILE A 20 0.69 4.56 7.07
CA ILE A 20 0.55 4.34 8.51
C ILE A 20 1.91 4.45 9.20
N ILE A 21 2.93 3.85 8.63
CA ILE A 21 4.26 3.88 9.22
C ILE A 21 4.78 5.31 9.25
N VAL A 22 4.67 6.02 8.15
CA VAL A 22 5.15 7.39 8.06
C VAL A 22 4.35 8.29 8.99
N GLY A 23 3.04 8.10 9.03
CA GLY A 23 2.20 8.89 9.90
C GLY A 23 2.54 8.72 11.37
N ALA A 24 2.83 7.50 11.77
CA ALA A 24 3.21 7.24 13.15
C ALA A 24 4.57 7.85 13.49
N ALA A 25 5.49 7.81 12.54
CA ALA A 25 6.82 8.37 12.77
C ALA A 25 6.80 9.89 12.79
N TRP A 26 5.82 10.47 12.13
CA TRP A 26 5.75 11.92 12.04
C TRP A 26 4.85 12.53 13.12
N CYS A 27 4.29 11.72 13.94
CA CYS A 27 3.33 12.21 14.93
C CYS A 27 3.92 12.32 16.36
#